data_bddda7e614c3a90eebdfa0ffa5285d77
#
_entry.id   bddda7e614c3a90eebdfa0ffa5285d77
#
_cell.length_a   1.000
_cell.length_b   1.000
_cell.length_c   1.000
_cell.angle_alpha   90.00
_cell.angle_beta   90.00
_cell.angle_gamma   90.00
#
_symmetry.space_group_name_H-M   'P 1'
#
loop_
_entity.id
_entity.type
_entity.pdbx_description
1 polymer ?
#
loop_
_entity_poly.entity_id
_entity_poly.type
_entity_poly.pdbx_seq_one_letter_code
_entity_poly.pdbx_strand_id
1 'polypeptide(L)'
;MTLNSINQYGHEFQIKVLSSLLTHKEFLVNIHDIISDEYFENPAQKWAIKEILKYYDKYHTTPSLDILKVELLKVDNEVLQLSIKEQLKLAYVTSDEDLEYVQEEFTNFCKNQQLKKALMSSVDLLKGGDFDGIRYLIDNALKAGQDKNLGHEYIKDIEERYRENSRRTLPTPWKKINDILQGGLGNGDFGLIFGSPGGGKSWSLVALGGYAVK
;
A
#
# COMPACT_ATOMS: atom_id res chain seq x y z
N MET A 1 -2.77 26.03 9.26
CA MET A 1 -1.53 25.31 8.94
C MET A 1 -1.60 24.94 7.48
N THR A 2 -0.74 25.47 6.65
CA THR A 2 -0.65 25.11 5.22
C THR A 2 -0.08 23.70 5.08
N LEU A 3 -0.64 22.92 4.15
CA LEU A 3 -0.04 21.65 3.73
C LEU A 3 1.39 21.95 3.24
N ASN A 4 2.38 21.16 3.67
CA ASN A 4 3.74 21.34 3.17
C ASN A 4 3.74 20.98 1.68
N SER A 5 4.26 21.88 0.85
CA SER A 5 4.45 21.60 -0.57
C SER A 5 5.65 20.66 -0.77
N ILE A 6 5.59 19.84 -1.81
CA ILE A 6 6.72 19.00 -2.25
C ILE A 6 7.94 19.83 -2.67
N ASN A 7 7.77 21.14 -2.88
CA ASN A 7 8.84 22.07 -3.29
C ASN A 7 10.02 22.11 -2.30
N GLN A 8 9.81 21.72 -1.04
CA GLN A 8 10.90 21.61 -0.06
C GLN A 8 12.01 20.63 -0.47
N TYR A 9 11.69 19.63 -1.31
CA TYR A 9 12.65 18.61 -1.80
C TYR A 9 13.38 19.04 -3.09
N GLY A 10 12.98 20.16 -3.69
CA GLY A 10 13.58 20.67 -4.92
C GLY A 10 13.03 20.03 -6.21
N HIS A 11 13.40 20.65 -7.35
CA HIS A 11 12.85 20.28 -8.65
C HIS A 11 13.31 18.89 -9.14
N GLU A 12 14.57 18.53 -8.93
CA GLU A 12 15.11 17.22 -9.33
C GLU A 12 14.39 16.06 -8.64
N PHE A 13 14.11 16.20 -7.33
CA PHE A 13 13.33 15.22 -6.59
C PHE A 13 11.95 15.02 -7.19
N GLN A 14 11.25 16.12 -7.55
CA GLN A 14 9.92 16.07 -8.15
C GLN A 14 9.93 15.37 -9.52
N ILE A 15 10.99 15.58 -10.32
CA ILE A 15 11.19 14.87 -11.59
C ILE A 15 11.42 13.38 -11.37
N LYS A 16 12.24 13.00 -10.38
CA LYS A 16 12.45 11.60 -10.02
C LYS A 16 11.15 10.92 -9.53
N VAL A 17 10.31 11.62 -8.76
CA VAL A 17 8.97 11.14 -8.39
C VAL A 17 8.11 10.90 -9.63
N LEU A 18 8.07 11.85 -10.56
CA LEU A 18 7.33 11.71 -11.81
C LEU A 18 7.85 10.54 -12.65
N SER A 19 9.18 10.37 -12.74
CA SER A 19 9.82 9.22 -13.39
C SER A 19 9.37 7.91 -12.77
N SER A 20 9.45 7.81 -11.43
CA SER A 20 9.02 6.61 -10.70
C SER A 20 7.56 6.24 -10.95
N LEU A 21 6.66 7.23 -11.00
CA LEU A 21 5.23 7.00 -11.27
C LEU A 21 4.97 6.49 -12.69
N LEU A 22 5.83 6.84 -13.66
CA LEU A 22 5.70 6.44 -15.05
C LEU A 22 6.35 5.09 -15.34
N THR A 23 7.45 4.75 -14.64
CA THR A 23 8.27 3.58 -14.95
C THR A 23 8.04 2.42 -13.98
N HIS A 24 7.66 2.68 -12.72
CA HIS A 24 7.50 1.67 -11.68
C HIS A 24 6.02 1.50 -11.29
N LYS A 25 5.38 0.51 -11.91
CA LYS A 25 3.97 0.20 -11.63
C LYS A 25 3.73 -0.12 -10.15
N GLU A 26 4.62 -0.85 -9.51
CA GLU A 26 4.49 -1.24 -8.08
C GLU A 26 4.47 -0.01 -7.18
N PHE A 27 5.31 0.98 -7.46
CA PHE A 27 5.31 2.24 -6.73
C PHE A 27 3.97 2.97 -6.88
N LEU A 28 3.44 3.08 -8.10
CA LEU A 28 2.15 3.72 -8.33
C LEU A 28 1.01 3.01 -7.59
N VAL A 29 1.00 1.67 -7.59
CA VAL A 29 0.02 0.85 -6.85
C VAL A 29 0.06 1.17 -5.35
N ASN A 30 1.26 1.28 -4.79
CA ASN A 30 1.44 1.49 -3.34
C ASN A 30 1.01 2.88 -2.87
N ILE A 31 1.19 3.90 -3.70
CA ILE A 31 0.90 5.29 -3.30
C ILE A 31 -0.38 5.88 -3.90
N HIS A 32 -1.07 5.16 -4.78
CA HIS A 32 -2.23 5.65 -5.51
C HIS A 32 -3.33 6.24 -4.60
N ASP A 33 -3.56 5.64 -3.44
CA ASP A 33 -4.58 6.07 -2.47
C ASP A 33 -4.16 7.25 -1.58
N ILE A 34 -2.88 7.61 -1.57
CA ILE A 34 -2.35 8.68 -0.73
C ILE A 34 -1.78 9.87 -1.50
N ILE A 35 -1.48 9.70 -2.79
CA ILE A 35 -0.98 10.76 -3.64
C ILE A 35 -2.10 11.71 -4.05
N SER A 36 -1.78 13.00 -4.17
CA SER A 36 -2.68 14.02 -4.71
C SER A 36 -1.89 14.96 -5.62
N ASP A 37 -2.54 15.39 -6.70
CA ASP A 37 -2.01 16.44 -7.58
C ASP A 37 -1.85 17.79 -6.86
N GLU A 38 -2.61 18.00 -5.78
CA GLU A 38 -2.54 19.21 -4.94
C GLU A 38 -1.18 19.39 -4.23
N TYR A 39 -0.38 18.31 -4.08
CA TYR A 39 0.94 18.39 -3.46
C TYR A 39 1.98 19.11 -4.34
N PHE A 40 1.71 19.21 -5.65
CA PHE A 40 2.59 19.83 -6.64
C PHE A 40 2.13 21.25 -6.93
N GLU A 41 3.04 22.22 -6.96
CA GLU A 41 2.72 23.61 -7.31
C GLU A 41 2.86 23.87 -8.82
N ASN A 42 3.78 23.17 -9.49
CA ASN A 42 4.01 23.29 -10.92
C ASN A 42 2.78 22.78 -11.71
N PRO A 43 2.10 23.63 -12.50
CA PRO A 43 0.91 23.23 -13.25
C PRO A 43 1.14 22.06 -14.21
N ALA A 44 2.35 21.94 -14.78
CA ALA A 44 2.68 20.87 -15.69
C ALA A 44 2.80 19.52 -14.96
N GLN A 45 3.45 19.51 -13.79
CA GLN A 45 3.55 18.31 -12.94
C GLN A 45 2.18 17.92 -12.39
N LYS A 46 1.40 18.92 -11.94
CA LYS A 46 0.02 18.73 -11.47
C LYS A 46 -0.84 18.02 -12.52
N TRP A 47 -0.78 18.51 -13.76
CA TRP A 47 -1.48 17.89 -14.87
C TRP A 47 -1.00 16.44 -15.10
N ALA A 48 0.31 16.21 -15.12
CA ALA A 48 0.88 14.88 -15.35
C ALA A 48 0.43 13.86 -14.27
N ILE A 49 0.53 14.23 -13.01
CA ILE A 49 0.06 13.40 -11.89
C ILE A 49 -1.43 13.09 -12.04
N LYS A 50 -2.26 14.11 -12.31
CA LYS A 50 -3.70 13.93 -12.48
C LYS A 50 -4.05 12.95 -13.60
N GLU A 51 -3.39 13.05 -14.76
CA GLU A 51 -3.65 12.13 -15.88
C GLU A 51 -3.11 10.72 -15.62
N ILE A 52 -1.96 10.58 -14.91
CA ILE A 52 -1.45 9.27 -14.47
C ILE A 52 -2.46 8.58 -13.55
N LEU A 53 -2.97 9.28 -12.54
CA LEU A 53 -3.94 8.73 -11.59
C LEU A 53 -5.25 8.36 -12.29
N LYS A 54 -5.79 9.25 -13.11
CA LYS A 54 -7.00 9.00 -13.90
C LYS A 54 -6.86 7.79 -14.84
N TYR A 55 -5.69 7.63 -15.45
CA TYR A 55 -5.42 6.48 -16.30
C TYR A 55 -5.34 5.20 -15.49
N TYR A 56 -4.66 5.26 -14.33
CA TYR A 56 -4.53 4.13 -13.42
C TYR A 56 -5.90 3.68 -12.85
N ASP A 57 -6.78 4.60 -12.48
CA ASP A 57 -8.14 4.30 -12.01
C ASP A 57 -8.94 3.48 -13.03
N LYS A 58 -8.71 3.74 -14.32
CA LYS A 58 -9.47 3.10 -15.39
C LYS A 58 -8.84 1.78 -15.86
N TYR A 59 -7.52 1.71 -15.94
CA TYR A 59 -6.81 0.62 -16.61
C TYR A 59 -5.91 -0.20 -15.68
N HIS A 60 -5.71 0.22 -14.42
CA HIS A 60 -4.85 -0.43 -13.40
C HIS A 60 -3.41 -0.69 -13.89
N THR A 61 -2.91 0.23 -14.70
CA THR A 61 -1.53 0.20 -15.21
C THR A 61 -1.01 1.62 -15.43
N THR A 62 0.31 1.77 -15.55
CA THR A 62 0.93 3.07 -15.86
C THR A 62 0.67 3.47 -17.31
N PRO A 63 0.38 4.76 -17.60
CA PRO A 63 0.23 5.21 -18.98
C PRO A 63 1.56 5.21 -19.72
N SER A 64 1.55 4.83 -20.99
CA SER A 64 2.72 5.02 -21.88
C SER A 64 2.85 6.49 -22.30
N LEU A 65 4.06 6.88 -22.75
CA LEU A 65 4.31 8.21 -23.31
C LEU A 65 3.33 8.60 -24.42
N ASP A 66 2.98 7.63 -25.27
CA ASP A 66 2.11 7.92 -26.41
C ASP A 66 0.68 8.23 -25.97
N ILE A 67 0.20 7.59 -24.90
CA ILE A 67 -1.08 7.90 -24.28
C ILE A 67 -1.06 9.33 -23.71
N LEU A 68 -0.02 9.68 -22.97
CA LEU A 68 0.13 11.04 -22.41
C LEU A 68 0.24 12.10 -23.51
N LYS A 69 0.87 11.81 -24.65
CA LYS A 69 0.90 12.70 -25.82
C LYS A 69 -0.50 12.94 -26.39
N VAL A 70 -1.35 11.90 -26.46
CA VAL A 70 -2.74 12.03 -26.94
C VAL A 70 -3.56 12.89 -25.98
N GLU A 71 -3.43 12.67 -24.67
CA GLU A 71 -4.13 13.50 -23.67
C GLU A 71 -3.62 14.95 -23.67
N LEU A 72 -2.33 15.15 -23.93
CA LEU A 72 -1.73 16.48 -24.03
C LEU A 72 -2.30 17.32 -25.18
N LEU A 73 -2.68 16.69 -26.29
CA LEU A 73 -3.32 17.41 -27.43
C LEU A 73 -4.68 18.01 -27.07
N LYS A 74 -5.31 17.56 -25.99
CA LYS A 74 -6.60 18.08 -25.48
C LYS A 74 -6.44 19.32 -24.58
N VAL A 75 -5.23 19.73 -24.28
CA VAL A 75 -4.95 20.92 -23.47
C VAL A 75 -4.94 22.14 -24.37
N ASP A 76 -5.85 23.09 -24.15
CA ASP A 76 -5.98 24.30 -25.04
C ASP A 76 -4.82 25.30 -24.89
N ASN A 77 -4.08 25.26 -23.78
CA ASN A 77 -3.01 26.20 -23.49
C ASN A 77 -1.66 25.72 -24.03
N GLU A 78 -1.17 26.35 -25.11
CA GLU A 78 0.09 26.01 -25.76
C GLU A 78 1.32 26.12 -24.83
N VAL A 79 1.36 27.14 -23.97
CA VAL A 79 2.48 27.34 -23.02
C VAL A 79 2.50 26.20 -22.01
N LEU A 80 1.34 25.78 -21.50
CA LEU A 80 1.23 24.66 -20.61
C LEU A 80 1.60 23.35 -21.31
N GLN A 81 1.19 23.14 -22.55
CA GLN A 81 1.58 21.98 -23.35
C GLN A 81 3.10 21.86 -23.50
N LEU A 82 3.79 22.97 -23.77
CA LEU A 82 5.26 22.97 -23.87
C LEU A 82 5.91 22.61 -22.54
N SER A 83 5.44 23.20 -21.46
CA SER A 83 5.95 22.90 -20.11
C SER A 83 5.73 21.43 -19.73
N ILE A 84 4.56 20.84 -20.02
CA ILE A 84 4.27 19.44 -19.78
C ILE A 84 5.22 18.53 -20.59
N LYS A 85 5.43 18.83 -21.88
CA LYS A 85 6.36 18.08 -22.74
C LYS A 85 7.77 18.06 -22.17
N GLU A 86 8.23 19.21 -21.67
CA GLU A 86 9.55 19.35 -21.07
C GLU A 86 9.67 18.52 -19.79
N GLN A 87 8.68 18.62 -18.88
CA GLN A 87 8.68 17.84 -17.63
C GLN A 87 8.63 16.32 -17.89
N LEU A 88 7.79 15.87 -18.81
CA LEU A 88 7.71 14.46 -19.19
C LEU A 88 9.01 13.98 -19.83
N LYS A 89 9.64 14.79 -20.71
CA LYS A 89 10.94 14.44 -21.30
C LYS A 89 12.02 14.30 -20.25
N LEU A 90 12.09 15.23 -19.30
CA LEU A 90 13.04 15.14 -18.17
C LEU A 90 12.80 13.88 -17.35
N ALA A 91 11.55 13.56 -17.02
CA ALA A 91 11.21 12.37 -16.24
C ALA A 91 11.64 11.06 -16.92
N TYR A 92 11.55 10.97 -18.25
CA TYR A 92 11.97 9.77 -18.99
C TYR A 92 13.48 9.66 -19.25
N VAL A 93 14.22 10.77 -19.16
CA VAL A 93 15.68 10.80 -19.33
C VAL A 93 16.40 10.68 -17.98
N THR A 94 15.68 10.86 -16.87
CA THR A 94 16.25 10.78 -15.52
C THR A 94 16.79 9.38 -15.25
N SER A 95 18.00 9.30 -14.68
CA SER A 95 18.64 8.03 -14.30
C SER A 95 17.86 7.34 -13.16
N ASP A 96 17.95 6.02 -13.13
CA ASP A 96 17.32 5.21 -12.07
C ASP A 96 18.09 5.25 -10.73
N GLU A 97 19.17 6.03 -10.67
CA GLU A 97 19.93 6.23 -9.44
C GLU A 97 19.08 6.90 -8.37
N ASP A 98 19.13 6.38 -7.15
CA ASP A 98 18.41 6.88 -5.96
C ASP A 98 16.87 6.83 -6.05
N LEU A 99 16.28 6.15 -7.03
CA LEU A 99 14.82 6.09 -7.15
C LEU A 99 14.17 5.43 -5.94
N GLU A 100 14.78 4.41 -5.37
CA GLU A 100 14.27 3.71 -4.18
C GLU A 100 14.17 4.67 -2.99
N TYR A 101 15.22 5.45 -2.73
CA TYR A 101 15.19 6.50 -1.71
C TYR A 101 14.12 7.56 -1.98
N VAL A 102 13.99 8.00 -3.23
CA VAL A 102 12.97 9.00 -3.63
C VAL A 102 11.56 8.46 -3.44
N GLN A 103 11.33 7.19 -3.76
CA GLN A 103 10.05 6.51 -3.57
C GLN A 103 9.68 6.41 -2.09
N GLU A 104 10.63 6.02 -1.24
CA GLU A 104 10.44 5.94 0.21
C GLU A 104 10.12 7.31 0.81
N GLU A 105 10.95 8.32 0.53
CA GLU A 105 10.75 9.68 1.03
C GLU A 105 9.44 10.30 0.56
N PHE A 106 9.08 10.09 -0.70
CA PHE A 106 7.81 10.59 -1.22
C PHE A 106 6.61 9.87 -0.60
N THR A 107 6.71 8.57 -0.36
CA THR A 107 5.67 7.80 0.34
C THR A 107 5.47 8.34 1.75
N ASN A 108 6.56 8.59 2.48
CA ASN A 108 6.52 9.18 3.82
C ASN A 108 5.92 10.60 3.81
N PHE A 109 6.26 11.40 2.81
CA PHE A 109 5.64 12.71 2.61
C PHE A 109 4.12 12.59 2.41
N CYS A 110 3.66 11.71 1.51
CA CYS A 110 2.24 11.50 1.25
C CYS A 110 1.48 11.02 2.50
N LYS A 111 2.03 10.06 3.24
CA LYS A 111 1.47 9.59 4.53
C LYS A 111 1.30 10.74 5.52
N ASN A 112 2.32 11.58 5.66
CA ASN A 112 2.28 12.74 6.54
C ASN A 112 1.22 13.76 6.10
N GLN A 113 1.03 13.99 4.79
CA GLN A 113 0.01 14.89 4.29
C GLN A 113 -1.41 14.33 4.54
N GLN A 114 -1.62 13.04 4.34
CA GLN A 114 -2.90 12.38 4.64
C GLN A 114 -3.24 12.46 6.12
N LEU A 115 -2.26 12.19 7.00
CA LEU A 115 -2.47 12.29 8.44
C LEU A 115 -2.77 13.74 8.87
N LYS A 116 -2.07 14.73 8.33
CA LYS A 116 -2.37 16.15 8.58
C LYS A 116 -3.79 16.50 8.14
N LYS A 117 -4.22 16.06 6.96
CA LYS A 117 -5.58 16.29 6.45
C LYS A 117 -6.63 15.66 7.37
N ALA A 118 -6.40 14.42 7.81
CA ALA A 118 -7.28 13.74 8.75
C ALA A 118 -7.39 14.48 10.10
N LEU A 119 -6.25 14.92 10.67
CA LEU A 119 -6.22 15.69 11.91
C LEU A 119 -6.95 17.04 11.77
N MET A 120 -6.77 17.75 10.66
CA MET A 120 -7.48 19.02 10.41
C MET A 120 -8.99 18.79 10.31
N SER A 121 -9.44 17.76 9.59
CA SER A 121 -10.86 17.40 9.48
C SER A 121 -11.43 16.92 10.82
N SER A 122 -10.62 16.29 11.66
CA SER A 122 -11.02 15.85 13.01
C SER A 122 -11.39 17.00 13.95
N VAL A 123 -10.87 18.21 13.72
CA VAL A 123 -11.21 19.39 14.53
C VAL A 123 -12.70 19.75 14.43
N ASP A 124 -13.26 19.63 13.23
CA ASP A 124 -14.69 19.93 13.03
C ASP A 124 -15.59 18.82 13.61
N LEU A 125 -15.17 17.56 13.49
CA LEU A 125 -15.85 16.43 14.14
C LEU A 125 -15.79 16.53 15.67
N LEU A 126 -14.68 17.03 16.22
CA LEU A 126 -14.53 17.25 17.65
C LEU A 126 -15.55 18.28 18.19
N LYS A 127 -15.80 19.36 17.43
CA LYS A 127 -16.82 20.35 17.78
C LYS A 127 -18.24 19.74 17.80
N GLY A 128 -18.47 18.74 16.93
CA GLY A 128 -19.72 17.99 16.86
C GLY A 128 -19.85 16.86 17.88
N GLY A 129 -18.76 16.53 18.61
CA GLY A 129 -18.73 15.41 19.56
C GLY A 129 -18.69 14.02 18.90
N ASP A 130 -18.35 13.93 17.62
CA ASP A 130 -18.26 12.68 16.86
C ASP A 130 -16.89 12.02 17.04
N PHE A 131 -16.70 11.33 18.15
CA PHE A 131 -15.44 10.64 18.47
C PHE A 131 -15.19 9.39 17.59
N ASP A 132 -16.25 8.71 17.17
CA ASP A 132 -16.13 7.55 16.30
C ASP A 132 -15.70 7.95 14.89
N GLY A 133 -16.21 9.07 14.38
CA GLY A 133 -15.77 9.67 13.12
C GLY A 133 -14.30 10.09 13.16
N ILE A 134 -13.83 10.68 14.25
CA ILE A 134 -12.42 11.03 14.44
C ILE A 134 -11.55 9.78 14.39
N ARG A 135 -11.89 8.75 15.15
CA ARG A 135 -11.15 7.48 15.15
C ARG A 135 -11.07 6.88 13.76
N TYR A 136 -12.20 6.81 13.06
CA TYR A 136 -12.27 6.28 11.70
C TYR A 136 -11.35 7.03 10.72
N LEU A 137 -11.36 8.37 10.76
CA LEU A 137 -10.48 9.20 9.89
C LEU A 137 -9.00 8.98 10.17
N ILE A 138 -8.62 8.92 11.45
CA ILE A 138 -7.22 8.72 11.84
C ILE A 138 -6.77 7.31 11.50
N ASP A 139 -7.56 6.28 11.81
CA ASP A 139 -7.24 4.89 11.51
C ASP A 139 -7.07 4.68 9.99
N ASN A 140 -7.91 5.30 9.15
CA ASN A 140 -7.78 5.25 7.71
C ASN A 140 -6.52 5.95 7.21
N ALA A 141 -6.19 7.13 7.76
CA ALA A 141 -4.98 7.86 7.39
C ALA A 141 -3.70 7.11 7.78
N LEU A 142 -3.70 6.38 8.89
CA LEU A 142 -2.58 5.56 9.33
C LEU A 142 -2.40 4.28 8.50
N LYS A 143 -3.50 3.72 7.98
CA LYS A 143 -3.47 2.55 7.09
C LYS A 143 -3.15 2.91 5.65
N ALA A 144 -3.38 4.15 5.25
CA ALA A 144 -3.12 4.63 3.90
C ALA A 144 -1.62 4.54 3.58
N GLY A 145 -1.28 4.06 2.38
CA GLY A 145 0.11 3.89 1.94
C GLY A 145 0.91 2.83 2.73
N GLN A 146 0.25 1.95 3.48
CA GLN A 146 0.91 0.73 3.92
C GLN A 146 1.10 -0.17 2.70
N ASP A 147 2.24 -0.89 2.67
CA ASP A 147 2.51 -1.84 1.60
C ASP A 147 1.27 -2.71 1.39
N LYS A 148 0.60 -2.51 0.28
CA LYS A 148 -0.44 -3.40 -0.16
C LYS A 148 0.27 -4.66 -0.60
N ASN A 149 0.42 -5.60 0.34
CA ASN A 149 0.92 -6.92 0.00
C ASN A 149 -0.03 -7.52 -1.05
N LEU A 150 0.34 -7.35 -2.31
CA LEU A 150 -0.43 -7.84 -3.47
C LEU A 150 -0.42 -9.37 -3.57
N GLY A 151 0.07 -10.03 -2.52
CA GLY A 151 0.34 -11.46 -2.48
C GLY A 151 1.76 -11.77 -2.99
N HIS A 152 2.14 -13.02 -2.86
CA HIS A 152 3.46 -13.48 -3.31
C HIS A 152 3.50 -13.65 -4.82
N GLU A 153 4.47 -13.04 -5.48
CA GLU A 153 4.77 -13.36 -6.87
C GLU A 153 5.41 -14.75 -6.92
N TYR A 154 4.67 -15.73 -7.45
CA TYR A 154 4.96 -17.15 -7.32
C TYR A 154 6.41 -17.55 -7.67
N ILE A 155 7.02 -16.85 -8.62
CA ILE A 155 8.39 -17.13 -9.10
C ILE A 155 9.45 -16.36 -8.32
N LYS A 156 9.20 -15.08 -7.97
CA LYS A 156 10.19 -14.23 -7.30
C LYS A 156 10.30 -14.53 -5.80
N ASP A 157 9.19 -14.85 -5.15
CA ASP A 157 9.12 -14.99 -3.68
C ASP A 157 9.27 -16.46 -3.22
N ILE A 158 9.88 -17.31 -4.05
CA ILE A 158 10.09 -18.73 -3.74
C ILE A 158 10.84 -18.90 -2.42
N GLU A 159 11.94 -18.16 -2.20
CA GLU A 159 12.75 -18.27 -0.99
C GLU A 159 12.04 -17.77 0.25
N GLU A 160 11.25 -16.71 0.11
CA GLU A 160 10.48 -16.12 1.21
C GLU A 160 9.36 -17.06 1.68
N ARG A 161 8.66 -17.72 0.76
CA ARG A 161 7.67 -18.75 1.06
C ARG A 161 8.27 -19.97 1.79
N TYR A 162 9.50 -20.32 1.50
CA TYR A 162 10.20 -21.35 2.26
C TYR A 162 10.63 -20.88 3.65
N ARG A 163 10.86 -19.59 3.88
CA ARG A 163 11.19 -19.00 5.19
C ARG A 163 9.95 -18.77 6.07
N GLU A 164 8.80 -18.47 5.49
CA GLU A 164 7.53 -18.25 6.23
C GLU A 164 6.95 -19.52 6.88
N ASN A 165 7.57 -20.66 6.70
CA ASN A 165 7.15 -21.92 7.30
C ASN A 165 7.37 -22.05 8.82
N SER A 166 7.61 -20.97 9.55
CA SER A 166 7.44 -20.96 11.01
C SER A 166 5.95 -20.78 11.34
N ARG A 167 5.15 -21.82 11.10
CA ARG A 167 3.77 -21.89 11.57
C ARG A 167 3.76 -21.56 13.07
N ARG A 168 3.04 -20.53 13.47
CA ARG A 168 2.67 -20.33 14.88
C ARG A 168 1.69 -21.42 15.23
N THR A 169 2.20 -22.52 15.82
CA THR A 169 1.41 -23.68 16.21
C THR A 169 1.07 -23.64 17.68
N LEU A 170 -0.12 -24.08 18.01
CA LEU A 170 -0.56 -24.35 19.37
C LEU A 170 -0.34 -25.84 19.64
N PRO A 171 0.50 -26.23 20.59
CA PRO A 171 0.72 -27.64 20.86
C PRO A 171 -0.54 -28.33 21.38
N THR A 172 -0.73 -29.56 21.02
CA THR A 172 -1.78 -30.45 21.56
C THR A 172 -1.29 -31.16 22.82
N PRO A 173 -2.17 -31.76 23.66
CA PRO A 173 -1.75 -32.54 24.80
C PRO A 173 -1.02 -33.83 24.43
N TRP A 174 -0.97 -34.21 23.15
CA TRP A 174 -0.37 -35.47 22.68
C TRP A 174 0.92 -35.22 21.90
N LYS A 175 2.04 -35.60 22.50
CA LYS A 175 3.37 -35.39 21.90
C LYS A 175 3.49 -35.97 20.49
N LYS A 176 3.03 -37.21 20.26
CA LYS A 176 3.09 -37.83 18.92
C LYS A 176 2.32 -37.07 17.85
N ILE A 177 1.20 -36.42 18.23
CA ILE A 177 0.43 -35.58 17.30
C ILE A 177 1.21 -34.31 16.99
N ASN A 178 1.83 -33.71 18.00
CA ASN A 178 2.67 -32.50 17.79
C ASN A 178 3.87 -32.81 16.90
N ASP A 179 4.48 -33.98 17.03
CA ASP A 179 5.62 -34.41 16.20
C ASP A 179 5.17 -34.56 14.72
N ILE A 180 4.00 -35.14 14.48
CA ILE A 180 3.42 -35.29 13.12
C ILE A 180 3.04 -33.93 12.52
N LEU A 181 2.45 -33.05 13.32
CA LEU A 181 1.98 -31.72 12.91
C LEU A 181 3.08 -30.64 12.97
N GLN A 182 4.32 -31.01 13.22
CA GLN A 182 5.45 -30.11 13.34
C GLN A 182 5.22 -28.94 14.34
N GLY A 183 4.74 -29.33 15.54
CA GLY A 183 4.56 -28.40 16.65
C GLY A 183 3.13 -28.27 17.16
N GLY A 184 2.13 -28.72 16.44
CA GLY A 184 0.72 -28.68 16.87
C GLY A 184 -0.22 -28.11 15.79
N LEU A 185 -1.34 -27.56 16.21
CA LEU A 185 -2.35 -26.97 15.31
C LEU A 185 -1.99 -25.52 14.96
N GLY A 186 -1.94 -25.22 13.69
CA GLY A 186 -1.72 -23.87 13.18
C GLY A 186 -3.01 -23.05 13.10
N ASN A 187 -2.88 -21.74 12.98
CA ASN A 187 -4.03 -20.87 12.76
C ASN A 187 -4.68 -21.20 11.40
N GLY A 188 -6.00 -21.47 11.41
CA GLY A 188 -6.76 -21.87 10.23
C GLY A 188 -6.74 -23.38 9.93
N ASP A 189 -6.05 -24.20 10.72
CA ASP A 189 -6.08 -25.66 10.57
C ASP A 189 -7.47 -26.20 10.95
N PHE A 190 -7.97 -27.14 10.17
CA PHE A 190 -9.19 -27.87 10.45
C PHE A 190 -8.84 -29.29 10.89
N GLY A 191 -9.19 -29.66 12.12
CA GLY A 191 -8.99 -30.99 12.68
C GLY A 191 -10.31 -31.77 12.78
N LEU A 192 -10.32 -33.02 12.33
CA LEU A 192 -11.46 -33.92 12.44
C LEU A 192 -11.11 -35.15 13.28
N ILE A 193 -11.85 -35.39 14.35
CA ILE A 193 -11.75 -36.59 15.17
C ILE A 193 -12.96 -37.49 14.91
N PHE A 194 -12.71 -38.69 14.38
CA PHE A 194 -13.78 -39.66 14.11
C PHE A 194 -13.48 -40.99 14.80
N GLY A 195 -14.54 -41.75 15.09
CA GLY A 195 -14.44 -43.03 15.76
C GLY A 195 -15.82 -43.57 16.15
N SER A 196 -15.88 -44.81 16.67
CA SER A 196 -17.11 -45.45 17.14
C SER A 196 -17.82 -44.64 18.25
N PRO A 197 -19.15 -44.80 18.44
CA PRO A 197 -19.84 -44.28 19.61
C PRO A 197 -19.17 -44.75 20.91
N GLY A 198 -19.02 -43.84 21.90
CA GLY A 198 -18.34 -44.17 23.17
C GLY A 198 -16.80 -44.11 23.13
N GLY A 199 -16.16 -43.88 21.94
CA GLY A 199 -14.71 -43.85 21.79
C GLY A 199 -13.97 -42.61 22.30
N GLY A 200 -14.62 -41.77 23.11
CA GLY A 200 -13.94 -40.64 23.76
C GLY A 200 -13.73 -39.40 22.91
N LYS A 201 -14.39 -39.27 21.72
CA LYS A 201 -14.24 -38.11 20.81
C LYS A 201 -14.45 -36.74 21.48
N SER A 202 -15.53 -36.64 22.26
CA SER A 202 -15.86 -35.40 22.98
C SER A 202 -14.84 -35.09 24.07
N TRP A 203 -14.31 -36.10 24.76
CA TRP A 203 -13.22 -35.93 25.73
C TRP A 203 -11.94 -35.45 25.09
N SER A 204 -11.61 -35.92 23.89
CA SER A 204 -10.45 -35.45 23.15
C SER A 204 -10.57 -33.95 22.76
N LEU A 205 -11.77 -33.48 22.38
CA LEU A 205 -12.02 -32.06 22.11
C LEU A 205 -11.90 -31.22 23.39
N VAL A 206 -12.46 -31.70 24.51
CA VAL A 206 -12.34 -31.02 25.80
C VAL A 206 -10.87 -30.94 26.24
N ALA A 207 -10.10 -32.02 26.05
CA ALA A 207 -8.68 -32.04 26.38
C ALA A 207 -7.88 -31.04 25.52
N LEU A 208 -8.15 -30.97 24.22
CA LEU A 208 -7.56 -29.98 23.31
C LEU A 208 -7.88 -28.54 23.76
N GLY A 209 -9.15 -28.22 23.99
CA GLY A 209 -9.57 -26.89 24.44
C GLY A 209 -8.97 -26.50 25.78
N GLY A 210 -8.99 -27.40 26.75
CA GLY A 210 -8.39 -27.19 28.07
C GLY A 210 -6.88 -27.00 28.06
N TYR A 211 -6.19 -27.62 27.11
CA TYR A 211 -4.74 -27.46 26.94
C TYR A 211 -4.40 -26.13 26.23
N ALA A 212 -5.22 -25.74 25.29
CA ALA A 212 -5.04 -24.48 24.53
C ALA A 212 -5.20 -23.21 25.36
N VAL A 213 -5.89 -23.29 26.52
CA VAL A 213 -6.15 -22.13 27.41
C VAL A 213 -5.09 -22.00 28.51
N LYS A 214 -4.23 -23.00 28.67
CA LYS A 214 -3.10 -22.95 29.62
C LYS A 214 -1.89 -22.22 29.04
#